data_8ec0d243affcf2b8cca51f77181aae1e
#
_entry.id   8ec0d243affcf2b8cca51f77181aae1e
#
_cell.length_a   1.000
_cell.length_b   1.000
_cell.length_c   1.000
_cell.angle_alpha   90.00
_cell.angle_beta   90.00
_cell.angle_gamma   90.00
#
_symmetry.space_group_name_H-M   'P 1'
#
loop_
_entity.id
_entity.type
_entity.pdbx_description
1 polymer ?
#
loop_
_entity_poly.entity_id
_entity_poly.type
_entity_poly.pdbx_seq_one_letter_code
_entity_poly.pdbx_strand_id
1 'polypeptide(L)'
;MTKLHDFAILLAMNRKKKTVIVGMSGGVDSSVTAALLKKQGFDVIGVFMKNWSEDFGPPGTPSAKPWRTGDYGCTWAQDSEDARKVANLLDIPFYVWDFEKEYYSKVVEYFLKEYAAGRTPNPDVMCNTEIKFKVFMNRALNLGADFVATGHYARVHETRNTKHVTYRLLKGVDPSKDQSYFLYTLKQEQLAKILFPIGYLKKSEVRELAKKFKLPNAAKKDSQGICFIGKINVTEFLKAHIKAQVGEIVTTSGQVLGSHDGLPYYTIGQREGMRLGGQG
;
A
#
# COMPACT_ATOMS: atom_id res chain seq x y z
N MET A 1 8.87 -27.92 3.58
CA MET A 1 7.61 -28.36 2.94
C MET A 1 6.44 -28.53 3.91
N THR A 2 6.66 -28.65 5.19
CA THR A 2 5.66 -28.96 6.22
C THR A 2 4.82 -27.76 6.71
N LYS A 3 5.28 -26.53 6.65
CA LYS A 3 4.58 -25.34 7.21
C LYS A 3 3.43 -24.78 6.35
N LEU A 4 3.39 -25.10 5.05
CA LEU A 4 2.27 -24.78 4.17
C LEU A 4 1.13 -25.82 4.26
N HIS A 5 1.46 -27.03 4.77
CA HIS A 5 0.51 -28.12 4.87
C HIS A 5 -0.49 -27.94 6.01
N ASP A 6 -0.06 -27.36 7.12
CA ASP A 6 -0.93 -27.22 8.31
C ASP A 6 -2.05 -26.19 8.14
N PHE A 7 -1.86 -25.20 7.26
CA PHE A 7 -2.91 -24.23 6.90
C PHE A 7 -3.92 -24.82 5.90
N ALA A 8 -3.52 -25.79 5.09
CA ALA A 8 -4.37 -26.43 4.08
C ALA A 8 -5.29 -27.52 4.64
N ILE A 9 -4.90 -28.21 5.71
CA ILE A 9 -5.65 -29.36 6.27
C ILE A 9 -6.92 -28.96 6.98
N LEU A 10 -7.01 -27.73 7.52
CA LEU A 10 -8.23 -27.25 8.22
C LEU A 10 -9.39 -26.90 7.30
N LEU A 11 -9.22 -26.91 5.97
CA LEU A 11 -10.22 -26.48 4.98
C LEU A 11 -10.77 -27.61 4.08
N ALA A 12 -10.30 -28.84 4.25
CA ALA A 12 -10.56 -29.92 3.28
C ALA A 12 -11.74 -30.85 3.62
N MET A 13 -12.76 -30.38 4.31
CA MET A 13 -14.00 -31.17 4.50
C MET A 13 -15.24 -30.41 4.02
N ASN A 14 -15.67 -30.73 2.79
CA ASN A 14 -17.04 -30.56 2.23
C ASN A 14 -17.71 -29.19 2.47
N ARG A 15 -17.02 -28.07 2.11
CA ARG A 15 -17.57 -26.72 2.21
C ARG A 15 -17.49 -26.02 0.84
N LYS A 16 -18.54 -25.30 0.48
CA LYS A 16 -18.55 -24.31 -0.59
C LYS A 16 -17.21 -23.56 -0.59
N LYS A 17 -16.52 -23.49 -1.75
CA LYS A 17 -15.26 -22.76 -1.88
C LYS A 17 -15.41 -21.36 -1.29
N LYS A 18 -14.48 -20.96 -0.43
CA LYS A 18 -14.49 -19.61 0.13
C LYS A 18 -14.01 -18.61 -0.91
N THR A 19 -14.73 -17.52 -1.03
CA THR A 19 -14.41 -16.44 -1.97
C THR A 19 -13.43 -15.46 -1.34
N VAL A 20 -12.34 -15.15 -2.05
CA VAL A 20 -11.33 -14.18 -1.64
C VAL A 20 -11.19 -13.09 -2.70
N ILE A 21 -11.38 -11.84 -2.32
CA ILE A 21 -11.07 -10.70 -3.18
C ILE A 21 -9.65 -10.24 -2.88
N VAL A 22 -8.79 -10.30 -3.91
CA VAL A 22 -7.36 -9.95 -3.83
C VAL A 22 -7.14 -8.55 -4.39
N GLY A 23 -6.59 -7.65 -3.57
CA GLY A 23 -6.09 -6.36 -4.04
C GLY A 23 -4.83 -6.56 -4.89
N MET A 24 -4.97 -6.43 -6.21
CA MET A 24 -3.90 -6.62 -7.19
C MET A 24 -3.37 -5.27 -7.66
N SER A 25 -2.13 -4.94 -7.32
CA SER A 25 -1.48 -3.67 -7.67
C SER A 25 -0.68 -3.72 -8.98
N GLY A 26 -0.71 -4.83 -9.71
CA GLY A 26 0.17 -5.06 -10.85
C GLY A 26 1.62 -5.41 -10.49
N GLY A 27 1.97 -5.40 -9.20
CA GLY A 27 3.26 -5.82 -8.68
C GLY A 27 3.34 -7.34 -8.45
N VAL A 28 4.57 -7.84 -8.30
CA VAL A 28 4.86 -9.28 -8.13
C VAL A 28 4.20 -9.85 -6.88
N ASP A 29 4.22 -9.12 -5.78
CA ASP A 29 3.75 -9.58 -4.48
C ASP A 29 2.26 -9.89 -4.46
N SER A 30 1.44 -8.97 -4.99
CA SER A 30 -0.01 -9.19 -5.12
C SER A 30 -0.35 -10.28 -6.13
N SER A 31 0.45 -10.43 -7.17
CA SER A 31 0.28 -11.47 -8.19
C SER A 31 0.55 -12.87 -7.63
N VAL A 32 1.64 -13.03 -6.86
CA VAL A 32 1.96 -14.29 -6.18
C VAL A 32 0.91 -14.60 -5.09
N THR A 33 0.41 -13.57 -4.40
CA THR A 33 -0.71 -13.72 -3.45
C THR A 33 -1.93 -14.36 -4.11
N ALA A 34 -2.37 -13.84 -5.26
CA ALA A 34 -3.51 -14.39 -6.01
C ALA A 34 -3.25 -15.83 -6.47
N ALA A 35 -2.05 -16.10 -7.02
CA ALA A 35 -1.67 -17.43 -7.47
C ALA A 35 -1.64 -18.47 -6.33
N LEU A 36 -1.12 -18.10 -5.16
CA LEU A 36 -1.10 -18.97 -3.99
C LEU A 36 -2.51 -19.31 -3.49
N LEU A 37 -3.39 -18.31 -3.41
CA LEU A 37 -4.78 -18.52 -2.96
C LEU A 37 -5.55 -19.39 -3.95
N LYS A 38 -5.41 -19.17 -5.26
CA LYS A 38 -6.00 -20.05 -6.27
C LYS A 38 -5.50 -21.50 -6.13
N LYS A 39 -4.19 -21.68 -5.95
CA LYS A 39 -3.58 -23.00 -5.72
C LYS A 39 -4.07 -23.67 -4.43
N GLN A 40 -4.43 -22.89 -3.41
CA GLN A 40 -5.02 -23.38 -2.14
C GLN A 40 -6.50 -23.72 -2.27
N GLY A 41 -7.11 -23.53 -3.44
CA GLY A 41 -8.51 -23.90 -3.70
C GLY A 41 -9.55 -22.84 -3.38
N PHE A 42 -9.13 -21.61 -3.07
CA PHE A 42 -10.06 -20.49 -2.94
C PHE A 42 -10.69 -20.11 -4.29
N ASP A 43 -11.91 -19.57 -4.23
CA ASP A 43 -12.51 -18.85 -5.33
C ASP A 43 -11.96 -17.41 -5.30
N VAL A 44 -11.05 -17.10 -6.24
CA VAL A 44 -10.25 -15.88 -6.23
C VAL A 44 -10.79 -14.88 -7.25
N ILE A 45 -11.00 -13.65 -6.80
CA ILE A 45 -11.35 -12.50 -7.64
C ILE A 45 -10.26 -11.45 -7.49
N GLY A 46 -9.66 -11.02 -8.59
CA GLY A 46 -8.68 -9.94 -8.62
C GLY A 46 -9.35 -8.57 -8.71
N VAL A 47 -8.89 -7.61 -7.91
CA VAL A 47 -9.35 -6.22 -7.98
C VAL A 47 -8.17 -5.28 -7.98
N PHE A 48 -8.09 -4.43 -9.00
CA PHE A 48 -7.19 -3.28 -9.01
C PHE A 48 -7.91 -2.07 -8.39
N MET A 49 -7.26 -1.43 -7.43
CA MET A 49 -7.76 -0.20 -6.81
C MET A 49 -7.19 1.01 -7.56
N LYS A 50 -8.03 1.71 -8.35
CA LYS A 50 -7.67 2.98 -8.95
C LYS A 50 -7.83 4.07 -7.91
N ASN A 51 -6.74 4.48 -7.28
CA ASN A 51 -6.74 5.46 -6.20
C ASN A 51 -6.28 6.85 -6.65
N TRP A 52 -5.66 6.94 -7.83
CA TRP A 52 -5.14 8.19 -8.36
C TRP A 52 -5.01 8.11 -9.88
N SER A 53 -5.36 9.19 -10.57
CA SER A 53 -5.06 9.42 -11.99
C SER A 53 -4.52 10.82 -12.21
N GLU A 54 -4.00 11.05 -13.42
CA GLU A 54 -3.45 12.37 -13.78
C GLU A 54 -4.50 13.48 -13.79
N ASP A 55 -5.70 13.10 -14.18
CA ASP A 55 -6.83 14.03 -14.31
C ASP A 55 -7.50 14.33 -12.98
N PHE A 56 -7.15 13.55 -11.92
CA PHE A 56 -7.75 13.72 -10.60
C PHE A 56 -6.93 14.66 -9.72
N GLY A 57 -7.57 15.73 -9.26
CA GLY A 57 -6.98 16.72 -8.36
C GLY A 57 -8.05 17.70 -7.89
N PRO A 58 -7.74 18.59 -6.92
CA PRO A 58 -8.66 19.63 -6.50
C PRO A 58 -9.12 20.48 -7.69
N PRO A 59 -10.35 21.00 -7.68
CA PRO A 59 -10.80 21.96 -8.67
C PRO A 59 -9.80 23.13 -8.80
N GLY A 60 -9.39 23.46 -10.03
CA GLY A 60 -8.42 24.53 -10.29
C GLY A 60 -6.95 24.11 -10.23
N THR A 61 -6.64 22.84 -10.01
CA THR A 61 -5.26 22.34 -10.11
C THR A 61 -4.81 22.36 -11.58
N PRO A 62 -3.65 22.97 -11.93
CA PRO A 62 -3.14 22.98 -13.30
C PRO A 62 -2.98 21.56 -13.84
N SER A 63 -3.32 21.35 -15.12
CA SER A 63 -3.10 20.07 -15.82
C SER A 63 -1.60 19.71 -15.93
N ALA A 64 -0.71 20.72 -16.03
CA ALA A 64 0.72 20.53 -15.88
C ALA A 64 1.07 20.46 -14.39
N LYS A 65 1.45 19.29 -13.92
CA LYS A 65 1.76 19.03 -12.50
C LYS A 65 3.29 19.01 -12.31
N PRO A 66 3.92 20.12 -11.90
CA PRO A 66 5.40 20.27 -11.85
C PRO A 66 6.07 19.34 -10.82
N TRP A 67 5.32 18.79 -9.88
CA TRP A 67 5.83 17.84 -8.88
C TRP A 67 6.07 16.42 -9.41
N ARG A 68 5.72 16.16 -10.67
CA ARG A 68 6.03 14.88 -11.32
C ARG A 68 7.45 14.98 -11.92
N THR A 69 8.33 14.12 -11.45
CA THR A 69 9.72 14.07 -11.93
C THR A 69 9.87 13.00 -13.00
N GLY A 70 10.32 13.39 -14.19
CA GLY A 70 10.71 12.49 -15.28
C GLY A 70 9.55 11.84 -16.04
N ASP A 71 9.87 10.87 -16.90
CA ASP A 71 8.95 10.11 -17.76
C ASP A 71 7.95 9.20 -17.00
N TYR A 72 7.81 9.41 -15.71
CA TYR A 72 6.88 8.64 -14.87
C TYR A 72 5.49 9.29 -14.91
N GLY A 73 4.78 9.05 -16.01
CA GLY A 73 3.33 9.25 -16.07
C GLY A 73 2.59 8.44 -15.00
N CYS A 74 1.31 8.71 -14.83
CA CYS A 74 0.48 7.93 -13.93
C CYS A 74 0.49 6.46 -14.34
N THR A 75 1.08 5.60 -13.52
CA THR A 75 1.33 4.19 -13.86
C THR A 75 0.08 3.33 -13.72
N TRP A 76 -1.05 3.89 -13.21
CA TRP A 76 -2.23 3.10 -12.89
C TRP A 76 -2.75 2.27 -14.07
N ALA A 77 -2.72 2.83 -15.27
CA ALA A 77 -3.20 2.12 -16.47
C ALA A 77 -2.29 0.92 -16.79
N GLN A 78 -0.96 1.12 -16.76
CA GLN A 78 0.02 0.05 -16.97
C GLN A 78 -0.04 -0.97 -15.83
N ASP A 79 -0.13 -0.53 -14.58
CA ASP A 79 -0.20 -1.41 -13.40
C ASP A 79 -1.49 -2.24 -13.41
N SER A 80 -2.62 -1.63 -13.81
CA SER A 80 -3.90 -2.31 -13.99
C SER A 80 -3.82 -3.34 -15.11
N GLU A 81 -3.17 -3.01 -16.23
CA GLU A 81 -2.96 -3.94 -17.34
C GLU A 81 -2.06 -5.12 -16.94
N ASP A 82 -1.00 -4.87 -16.18
CA ASP A 82 -0.14 -5.94 -15.65
C ASP A 82 -0.93 -6.86 -14.70
N ALA A 83 -1.78 -6.29 -13.84
CA ALA A 83 -2.66 -7.06 -12.97
C ALA A 83 -3.67 -7.89 -13.78
N ARG A 84 -4.24 -7.32 -14.84
CA ARG A 84 -5.18 -8.00 -15.73
C ARG A 84 -4.53 -9.17 -16.46
N LYS A 85 -3.29 -9.00 -16.97
CA LYS A 85 -2.54 -10.10 -17.59
C LYS A 85 -2.30 -11.26 -16.63
N VAL A 86 -1.97 -10.96 -15.38
CA VAL A 86 -1.84 -11.98 -14.33
C VAL A 86 -3.16 -12.67 -14.05
N ALA A 87 -4.25 -11.92 -13.92
CA ALA A 87 -5.59 -12.47 -13.68
C ALA A 87 -6.02 -13.41 -14.81
N ASN A 88 -5.79 -13.01 -16.07
CA ASN A 88 -6.06 -13.85 -17.24
C ASN A 88 -5.23 -15.14 -17.22
N LEU A 89 -3.91 -15.07 -16.92
CA LEU A 89 -3.07 -16.25 -16.80
C LEU A 89 -3.55 -17.19 -15.69
N LEU A 90 -4.01 -16.63 -14.59
CA LEU A 90 -4.54 -17.38 -13.46
C LEU A 90 -6.00 -17.81 -13.69
N ASP A 91 -6.64 -17.44 -14.80
CA ASP A 91 -8.06 -17.71 -15.05
C ASP A 91 -8.93 -17.36 -13.83
N ILE A 92 -8.88 -16.08 -13.41
CA ILE A 92 -9.68 -15.49 -12.34
C ILE A 92 -10.38 -14.23 -12.85
N PRO A 93 -11.61 -13.93 -12.38
CA PRO A 93 -12.28 -12.66 -12.65
C PRO A 93 -11.43 -11.48 -12.18
N PHE A 94 -11.45 -10.39 -12.96
CA PHE A 94 -10.69 -9.18 -12.65
C PHE A 94 -11.54 -7.92 -12.85
N TYR A 95 -11.48 -7.03 -11.87
CA TYR A 95 -12.21 -5.76 -11.87
C TYR A 95 -11.29 -4.60 -11.51
N VAL A 96 -11.63 -3.41 -11.99
CA VAL A 96 -11.04 -2.15 -11.56
C VAL A 96 -12.08 -1.41 -10.72
N TRP A 97 -11.73 -1.11 -9.48
CA TRP A 97 -12.57 -0.28 -8.62
C TRP A 97 -11.97 1.11 -8.47
N ASP A 98 -12.78 2.10 -8.76
CA ASP A 98 -12.40 3.50 -8.62
C ASP A 98 -12.62 3.95 -7.17
N PHE A 99 -11.55 4.46 -6.55
CA PHE A 99 -11.50 5.00 -5.20
C PHE A 99 -10.80 6.37 -5.17
N GLU A 100 -10.70 7.07 -6.29
CA GLU A 100 -9.97 8.33 -6.38
C GLU A 100 -10.51 9.39 -5.41
N LYS A 101 -11.84 9.48 -5.30
CA LYS A 101 -12.51 10.43 -4.37
C LYS A 101 -12.19 10.10 -2.92
N GLU A 102 -12.34 8.83 -2.53
CA GLU A 102 -12.07 8.37 -1.18
C GLU A 102 -10.59 8.49 -0.83
N TYR A 103 -9.70 8.19 -1.78
CA TYR A 103 -8.26 8.34 -1.57
C TYR A 103 -7.89 9.80 -1.36
N TYR A 104 -8.42 10.70 -2.20
CA TYR A 104 -8.16 12.12 -2.05
C TYR A 104 -8.62 12.63 -0.68
N SER A 105 -9.89 12.42 -0.33
CA SER A 105 -10.46 12.95 0.91
C SER A 105 -9.86 12.35 2.19
N LYS A 106 -9.41 11.10 2.15
CA LYS A 106 -8.96 10.38 3.36
C LYS A 106 -7.44 10.31 3.50
N VAL A 107 -6.71 10.35 2.38
CA VAL A 107 -5.26 10.20 2.39
C VAL A 107 -4.57 11.50 2.00
N VAL A 108 -4.96 12.11 0.87
CA VAL A 108 -4.27 13.31 0.37
C VAL A 108 -4.59 14.54 1.22
N GLU A 109 -5.85 14.78 1.55
CA GLU A 109 -6.24 15.91 2.42
C GLU A 109 -5.61 15.77 3.82
N TYR A 110 -5.61 14.56 4.38
CA TYR A 110 -4.90 14.29 5.63
C TYR A 110 -3.41 14.62 5.51
N PHE A 111 -2.76 14.16 4.45
CA PHE A 111 -1.35 14.41 4.17
C PHE A 111 -1.04 15.91 4.13
N LEU A 112 -1.82 16.68 3.38
CA LEU A 112 -1.68 18.13 3.26
C LEU A 112 -1.92 18.83 4.60
N LYS A 113 -2.95 18.44 5.34
CA LYS A 113 -3.28 18.99 6.65
C LYS A 113 -2.18 18.80 7.67
N GLU A 114 -1.58 17.61 7.73
CA GLU A 114 -0.49 17.31 8.66
C GLU A 114 0.76 18.14 8.33
N TYR A 115 1.15 18.21 7.05
CA TYR A 115 2.28 19.05 6.66
C TYR A 115 2.01 20.54 6.92
N ALA A 116 0.82 21.04 6.64
CA ALA A 116 0.44 22.43 6.96
C ALA A 116 0.56 22.73 8.47
N ALA A 117 0.35 21.73 9.31
CA ALA A 117 0.51 21.83 10.77
C ALA A 117 1.95 21.53 11.27
N GLY A 118 2.93 21.42 10.36
CA GLY A 118 4.34 21.15 10.69
C GLY A 118 4.63 19.71 11.15
N ARG A 119 3.73 18.77 10.87
CA ARG A 119 3.91 17.35 11.18
C ARG A 119 4.17 16.55 9.92
N THR A 120 5.02 15.54 10.00
CA THR A 120 5.29 14.63 8.88
C THR A 120 4.34 13.43 8.95
N PRO A 121 3.35 13.33 8.04
CA PRO A 121 2.40 12.21 8.03
C PRO A 121 2.99 10.95 7.42
N ASN A 122 2.33 9.82 7.66
CA ASN A 122 2.58 8.57 6.93
C ASN A 122 1.38 8.22 6.05
N PRO A 123 1.41 8.57 4.75
CA PRO A 123 0.31 8.31 3.82
C PRO A 123 0.06 6.83 3.59
N ASP A 124 1.08 5.97 3.72
CA ASP A 124 0.93 4.53 3.53
C ASP A 124 0.12 3.89 4.66
N VAL A 125 0.31 4.34 5.90
CA VAL A 125 -0.55 3.92 7.02
C VAL A 125 -1.99 4.35 6.77
N MET A 126 -2.22 5.59 6.33
CA MET A 126 -3.57 6.08 6.03
C MET A 126 -4.22 5.34 4.86
N CYS A 127 -3.47 5.05 3.80
CA CYS A 127 -3.95 4.24 2.69
C CYS A 127 -4.36 2.83 3.15
N ASN A 128 -3.56 2.18 3.99
CA ASN A 128 -3.91 0.89 4.55
C ASN A 128 -5.17 0.98 5.43
N THR A 129 -5.23 1.96 6.34
CA THR A 129 -6.34 2.14 7.28
C THR A 129 -7.65 2.48 6.58
N GLU A 130 -7.66 3.50 5.73
CA GLU A 130 -8.89 4.09 5.21
C GLU A 130 -9.31 3.51 3.86
N ILE A 131 -8.36 3.12 3.00
CA ILE A 131 -8.69 2.63 1.67
C ILE A 131 -8.69 1.10 1.64
N LYS A 132 -7.53 0.43 1.87
CA LYS A 132 -7.43 -1.02 1.68
C LYS A 132 -8.27 -1.80 2.69
N PHE A 133 -8.16 -1.49 3.99
CA PHE A 133 -8.82 -2.26 5.03
C PHE A 133 -10.08 -1.60 5.59
N LYS A 134 -10.60 -0.58 4.90
CA LYS A 134 -11.91 0.00 5.19
C LYS A 134 -12.76 0.05 3.93
N VAL A 135 -12.50 0.96 2.98
CA VAL A 135 -13.36 1.14 1.79
C VAL A 135 -13.36 -0.12 0.91
N PHE A 136 -12.18 -0.58 0.48
CA PHE A 136 -12.03 -1.78 -0.35
C PHE A 136 -12.56 -3.03 0.36
N MET A 137 -12.15 -3.25 1.62
CA MET A 137 -12.57 -4.40 2.39
C MET A 137 -14.09 -4.43 2.60
N ASN A 138 -14.71 -3.31 3.00
CA ASN A 138 -16.16 -3.25 3.19
C ASN A 138 -16.90 -3.54 1.88
N ARG A 139 -16.45 -2.97 0.75
CA ARG A 139 -17.05 -3.26 -0.56
C ARG A 139 -16.92 -4.74 -0.91
N ALA A 140 -15.77 -5.36 -0.67
CA ALA A 140 -15.54 -6.77 -0.92
C ALA A 140 -16.45 -7.68 -0.09
N LEU A 141 -16.55 -7.42 1.21
CA LEU A 141 -17.40 -8.19 2.12
C LEU A 141 -18.90 -8.02 1.80
N ASN A 142 -19.33 -6.81 1.43
CA ASN A 142 -20.70 -6.54 1.02
C ASN A 142 -21.08 -7.26 -0.30
N LEU A 143 -20.11 -7.55 -1.15
CA LEU A 143 -20.28 -8.36 -2.36
C LEU A 143 -20.23 -9.87 -2.08
N GLY A 144 -20.12 -10.27 -0.81
CA GLY A 144 -20.17 -11.67 -0.40
C GLY A 144 -18.82 -12.38 -0.33
N ALA A 145 -17.70 -11.65 -0.36
CA ALA A 145 -16.39 -12.26 -0.12
C ALA A 145 -16.29 -12.75 1.35
N ASP A 146 -15.69 -13.91 1.54
CA ASP A 146 -15.36 -14.42 2.87
C ASP A 146 -14.15 -13.71 3.46
N PHE A 147 -13.18 -13.37 2.59
CA PHE A 147 -11.92 -12.72 2.94
C PHE A 147 -11.50 -11.69 1.90
N VAL A 148 -10.63 -10.79 2.33
CA VAL A 148 -9.80 -9.98 1.44
C VAL A 148 -8.34 -10.38 1.59
N ALA A 149 -7.54 -10.22 0.53
CA ALA A 149 -6.12 -10.51 0.58
C ALA A 149 -5.30 -9.42 -0.10
N THR A 150 -4.08 -9.25 0.37
CA THR A 150 -3.13 -8.30 -0.20
C THR A 150 -1.71 -8.87 -0.17
N GLY A 151 -0.82 -8.29 -0.98
CA GLY A 151 0.59 -8.66 -1.05
C GLY A 151 1.46 -8.06 0.06
N HIS A 152 0.98 -7.94 1.29
CA HIS A 152 1.80 -7.45 2.40
C HIS A 152 2.64 -8.55 3.04
N TYR A 153 3.88 -8.19 3.41
CA TYR A 153 4.75 -9.01 4.23
C TYR A 153 4.41 -8.81 5.70
N ALA A 154 3.30 -9.38 6.12
CA ALA A 154 2.83 -9.46 7.49
C ALA A 154 2.12 -10.81 7.69
N ARG A 155 1.82 -11.19 8.92
CA ARG A 155 1.11 -12.45 9.22
C ARG A 155 -0.02 -12.18 10.18
N VAL A 156 -1.10 -12.95 10.05
CA VAL A 156 -2.18 -13.00 11.03
C VAL A 156 -2.13 -14.36 11.71
N HIS A 157 -2.09 -14.34 13.02
CA HIS A 157 -2.15 -15.54 13.86
C HIS A 157 -3.45 -15.57 14.63
N GLU A 158 -4.22 -16.64 14.43
CA GLU A 158 -5.45 -16.90 15.17
C GLU A 158 -5.15 -17.72 16.42
N THR A 159 -5.62 -17.26 17.57
CA THR A 159 -5.59 -17.99 18.83
C THR A 159 -7.01 -18.29 19.26
N ARG A 160 -7.32 -19.56 19.46
CA ARG A 160 -8.62 -20.01 19.95
C ARG A 160 -8.49 -20.53 21.37
N ASN A 161 -9.33 -20.05 22.26
CA ASN A 161 -9.61 -20.67 23.52
C ASN A 161 -11.10 -21.04 23.59
N THR A 162 -11.55 -21.65 24.69
CA THR A 162 -12.91 -22.14 24.83
C THR A 162 -14.01 -21.09 24.76
N LYS A 163 -13.66 -19.79 24.91
CA LYS A 163 -14.62 -18.68 24.98
C LYS A 163 -14.43 -17.63 23.88
N HIS A 164 -13.22 -17.45 23.37
CA HIS A 164 -12.91 -16.34 22.44
C HIS A 164 -11.93 -16.76 21.35
N VAL A 165 -12.10 -16.16 20.18
CA VAL A 165 -11.12 -16.17 19.09
C VAL A 165 -10.48 -14.80 19.03
N THR A 166 -9.15 -14.75 19.07
CA THR A 166 -8.39 -13.51 18.94
C THR A 166 -7.38 -13.63 17.80
N TYR A 167 -7.11 -12.50 17.18
CA TYR A 167 -6.18 -12.41 16.05
C TYR A 167 -5.01 -11.49 16.43
N ARG A 168 -3.80 -11.91 16.10
CA ARG A 168 -2.58 -11.13 16.31
C ARG A 168 -1.95 -10.81 14.98
N LEU A 169 -1.64 -9.54 14.76
CA LEU A 169 -0.77 -9.12 13.66
C LEU A 169 0.67 -9.43 14.05
N LEU A 170 1.37 -10.18 13.21
CA LEU A 170 2.76 -10.56 13.39
C LEU A 170 3.62 -10.01 12.26
N LYS A 171 4.90 -9.79 12.52
CA LYS A 171 5.90 -9.44 11.52
C LYS A 171 5.97 -10.49 10.41
N GLY A 172 6.27 -10.08 9.19
CA GLY A 172 6.65 -10.98 8.11
C GLY A 172 7.88 -11.82 8.47
N VAL A 173 8.05 -12.95 7.79
CA VAL A 173 9.23 -13.81 7.99
C VAL A 173 10.50 -13.15 7.45
N ASP A 174 10.38 -12.34 6.41
CA ASP A 174 11.51 -11.57 5.87
C ASP A 174 11.67 -10.25 6.64
N PRO A 175 12.73 -10.10 7.47
CA PRO A 175 12.91 -8.88 8.26
C PRO A 175 13.24 -7.66 7.40
N SER A 176 13.77 -7.87 6.19
CA SER A 176 14.09 -6.79 5.24
C SER A 176 12.86 -6.25 4.50
N LYS A 177 11.73 -6.97 4.58
CA LYS A 177 10.48 -6.66 3.86
C LYS A 177 9.28 -6.55 4.79
N ASP A 178 9.44 -6.75 6.10
CA ASP A 178 8.35 -6.64 7.05
C ASP A 178 7.58 -5.32 6.88
N GLN A 179 6.26 -5.43 6.75
CA GLN A 179 5.34 -4.31 6.55
C GLN A 179 4.28 -4.21 7.66
N SER A 180 4.46 -4.97 8.74
CA SER A 180 3.51 -4.96 9.84
C SER A 180 3.35 -3.57 10.49
N TYR A 181 4.39 -2.74 10.43
CA TYR A 181 4.38 -1.38 10.96
C TYR A 181 3.46 -0.41 10.18
N PHE A 182 3.05 -0.74 8.96
CA PHE A 182 2.02 0.00 8.23
C PHE A 182 0.58 -0.44 8.57
N LEU A 183 0.42 -1.49 9.39
CA LEU A 183 -0.83 -2.21 9.61
C LEU A 183 -1.29 -2.18 11.08
N TYR A 184 -0.64 -1.39 11.94
CA TYR A 184 -0.89 -1.37 13.38
C TYR A 184 -2.30 -0.87 13.76
N THR A 185 -2.98 -0.20 12.83
CA THR A 185 -4.34 0.31 13.02
C THR A 185 -5.43 -0.75 12.83
N LEU A 186 -5.07 -1.96 12.35
CA LEU A 186 -6.04 -3.02 12.09
C LEU A 186 -6.68 -3.54 13.38
N LYS A 187 -8.00 -3.66 13.35
CA LYS A 187 -8.83 -4.16 14.46
C LYS A 187 -9.09 -5.66 14.33
N GLN A 188 -9.60 -6.28 15.40
CA GLN A 188 -9.90 -7.70 15.46
C GLN A 188 -10.85 -8.18 14.36
N GLU A 189 -11.91 -7.41 14.09
CA GLU A 189 -12.89 -7.75 13.05
C GLU A 189 -12.24 -7.75 11.64
N GLN A 190 -11.29 -6.83 11.41
CA GLN A 190 -10.55 -6.76 10.17
C GLN A 190 -9.56 -7.91 10.06
N LEU A 191 -8.75 -8.15 11.09
CA LEU A 191 -7.78 -9.25 11.11
C LEU A 191 -8.42 -10.61 10.88
N ALA A 192 -9.66 -10.82 11.36
CA ALA A 192 -10.44 -12.04 11.13
C ALA A 192 -10.80 -12.27 9.65
N LYS A 193 -10.73 -11.24 8.81
CA LYS A 193 -11.16 -11.26 7.40
C LYS A 193 -10.04 -10.99 6.41
N ILE A 194 -8.80 -10.88 6.87
CA ILE A 194 -7.64 -10.54 6.03
C ILE A 194 -6.71 -11.75 5.90
N LEU A 195 -6.18 -11.94 4.68
CA LEU A 195 -5.15 -12.93 4.39
C LEU A 195 -3.90 -12.23 3.85
N PHE A 196 -2.74 -12.63 4.38
CA PHE A 196 -1.41 -12.21 3.93
C PHE A 196 -0.57 -13.44 3.52
N PRO A 197 -0.85 -14.08 2.38
CA PRO A 197 -0.21 -15.36 2.03
C PRO A 197 1.29 -15.31 1.92
N ILE A 198 1.84 -14.19 1.45
CA ILE A 198 3.30 -14.02 1.26
C ILE A 198 4.05 -13.61 2.54
N GLY A 199 3.35 -13.27 3.60
CA GLY A 199 3.97 -12.92 4.88
C GLY A 199 4.77 -14.05 5.53
N TYR A 200 4.57 -15.29 5.09
CA TYR A 200 5.28 -16.49 5.50
C TYR A 200 6.49 -16.81 4.62
N LEU A 201 6.82 -15.96 3.65
CA LEU A 201 7.86 -16.17 2.64
C LEU A 201 8.87 -15.02 2.68
N LYS A 202 10.13 -15.35 2.31
CA LYS A 202 11.13 -14.34 2.00
C LYS A 202 10.87 -13.77 0.60
N LYS A 203 11.32 -12.55 0.34
CA LYS A 203 11.18 -11.90 -0.97
C LYS A 203 11.81 -12.73 -2.11
N SER A 204 12.94 -13.39 -1.86
CA SER A 204 13.55 -14.31 -2.82
C SER A 204 12.62 -15.46 -3.20
N GLU A 205 11.96 -16.09 -2.22
CA GLU A 205 11.00 -17.17 -2.45
C GLU A 205 9.78 -16.69 -3.23
N VAL A 206 9.29 -15.47 -2.95
CA VAL A 206 8.20 -14.84 -3.71
C VAL A 206 8.61 -14.63 -5.18
N ARG A 207 9.86 -14.19 -5.44
CA ARG A 207 10.39 -14.04 -6.80
C ARG A 207 10.52 -15.39 -7.51
N GLU A 208 10.95 -16.44 -6.84
CA GLU A 208 11.00 -17.81 -7.39
C GLU A 208 9.60 -18.34 -7.71
N LEU A 209 8.63 -18.12 -6.82
CA LEU A 209 7.24 -18.50 -7.08
C LEU A 209 6.65 -17.75 -8.28
N ALA A 210 6.95 -16.47 -8.43
CA ALA A 210 6.52 -15.69 -9.59
C ALA A 210 7.04 -16.30 -10.90
N LYS A 211 8.31 -16.71 -10.93
CA LYS A 211 8.90 -17.43 -12.08
C LYS A 211 8.25 -18.80 -12.29
N LYS A 212 8.08 -19.58 -11.21
CA LYS A 212 7.46 -20.91 -11.25
C LYS A 212 6.02 -20.88 -11.77
N PHE A 213 5.25 -19.85 -11.39
CA PHE A 213 3.90 -19.63 -11.91
C PHE A 213 3.88 -18.96 -13.28
N LYS A 214 5.06 -18.68 -13.87
CA LYS A 214 5.22 -18.01 -15.16
C LYS A 214 4.46 -16.67 -15.24
N LEU A 215 4.43 -15.92 -14.11
CA LEU A 215 3.73 -14.65 -14.06
C LEU A 215 4.38 -13.63 -15.01
N PRO A 216 3.60 -12.91 -15.83
CA PRO A 216 4.14 -12.00 -16.84
C PRO A 216 4.94 -10.83 -16.25
N ASN A 217 4.67 -10.48 -14.99
CA ASN A 217 5.35 -9.43 -14.25
C ASN A 217 6.43 -9.94 -13.28
N ALA A 218 6.89 -11.19 -13.39
CA ALA A 218 7.86 -11.80 -12.46
C ALA A 218 9.18 -11.01 -12.33
N ALA A 219 9.61 -10.32 -13.40
CA ALA A 219 10.82 -9.48 -13.42
C ALA A 219 10.59 -8.02 -12.99
N LYS A 220 9.33 -7.61 -12.77
CA LYS A 220 9.00 -6.22 -12.41
C LYS A 220 9.69 -5.84 -11.10
N LYS A 221 10.30 -4.66 -11.07
CA LYS A 221 10.92 -4.09 -9.87
C LYS A 221 9.84 -3.75 -8.83
N ASP A 222 10.23 -3.74 -7.55
CA ASP A 222 9.33 -3.31 -6.49
C ASP A 222 8.94 -1.84 -6.69
N SER A 223 7.69 -1.51 -6.42
CA SER A 223 7.21 -0.12 -6.45
C SER A 223 7.95 0.72 -5.42
N GLN A 224 8.33 1.92 -5.80
CA GLN A 224 8.98 2.91 -4.94
C GLN A 224 8.13 4.19 -4.95
N GLY A 225 8.06 4.87 -3.81
CA GLY A 225 7.29 6.11 -3.65
C GLY A 225 6.02 5.91 -2.82
N ILE A 226 5.18 6.96 -2.78
CA ILE A 226 3.91 6.94 -2.03
C ILE A 226 2.95 5.97 -2.72
N CYS A 227 2.27 5.16 -1.91
CA CYS A 227 1.35 4.12 -2.36
C CYS A 227 0.30 4.68 -3.35
N PHE A 228 0.23 4.13 -4.56
CA PHE A 228 -0.65 4.51 -5.68
C PHE A 228 -0.38 5.86 -6.37
N ILE A 229 0.35 6.78 -5.76
CA ILE A 229 0.75 8.04 -6.41
C ILE A 229 2.07 7.85 -7.18
N GLY A 230 2.90 6.90 -6.73
CA GLY A 230 4.20 6.62 -7.32
C GLY A 230 5.29 7.60 -6.88
N LYS A 231 6.29 7.79 -7.74
CA LYS A 231 7.38 8.72 -7.49
C LYS A 231 6.93 10.15 -7.77
N ILE A 232 6.84 10.96 -6.73
CA ILE A 232 6.59 12.39 -6.82
C ILE A 232 7.69 13.17 -6.11
N ASN A 233 7.91 14.39 -6.54
CA ASN A 233 8.66 15.35 -5.75
C ASN A 233 7.72 15.89 -4.65
N VAL A 234 7.87 15.37 -3.43
CA VAL A 234 7.01 15.74 -2.30
C VAL A 234 7.06 17.25 -2.03
N THR A 235 8.25 17.86 -2.09
CA THR A 235 8.41 19.31 -1.85
C THR A 235 7.62 20.13 -2.86
N GLU A 236 7.75 19.81 -4.15
CA GLU A 236 7.00 20.51 -5.20
C GLU A 236 5.47 20.25 -5.09
N PHE A 237 5.10 19.05 -4.72
CA PHE A 237 3.68 18.74 -4.44
C PHE A 237 3.14 19.59 -3.28
N LEU A 238 3.89 19.71 -2.18
CA LEU A 238 3.50 20.55 -1.05
C LEU A 238 3.44 22.02 -1.43
N LYS A 239 4.44 22.55 -2.16
CA LYS A 239 4.45 23.94 -2.63
C LYS A 239 3.26 24.30 -3.51
N ALA A 240 2.76 23.34 -4.29
CA ALA A 240 1.58 23.54 -5.13
C ALA A 240 0.25 23.61 -4.33
N HIS A 241 0.24 23.04 -3.11
CA HIS A 241 -1.00 22.90 -2.33
C HIS A 241 -0.99 23.70 -1.02
N ILE A 242 0.18 24.02 -0.46
CA ILE A 242 0.32 24.71 0.82
C ILE A 242 1.08 26.01 0.59
N LYS A 243 0.45 27.13 0.92
CA LYS A 243 1.13 28.42 1.00
C LYS A 243 1.81 28.51 2.37
N ALA A 244 3.12 28.47 2.39
CA ALA A 244 3.90 28.57 3.62
C ALA A 244 4.63 29.92 3.70
N GLN A 245 4.99 30.34 4.92
CA GLN A 245 5.74 31.54 5.17
C GLN A 245 7.25 31.25 5.23
N VAL A 246 8.04 32.11 4.59
CA VAL A 246 9.49 32.11 4.75
C VAL A 246 9.84 32.41 6.22
N GLY A 247 10.82 31.70 6.75
CA GLY A 247 11.28 31.90 8.13
C GLY A 247 12.79 31.72 8.26
N GLU A 248 13.31 32.01 9.43
CA GLU A 248 14.71 31.88 9.76
C GLU A 248 15.06 30.48 10.26
N ILE A 249 16.21 29.98 9.87
CA ILE A 249 16.83 28.78 10.45
C ILE A 249 17.80 29.25 11.51
N VAL A 250 17.54 28.86 12.75
CA VAL A 250 18.35 29.30 13.91
C VAL A 250 18.96 28.13 14.66
N THR A 251 20.09 28.36 15.31
CA THR A 251 20.67 27.40 16.28
C THR A 251 19.83 27.37 17.56
N THR A 252 20.12 26.41 18.42
CA THR A 252 19.52 26.35 19.78
C THR A 252 19.91 27.56 20.65
N SER A 253 21.00 28.28 20.31
CA SER A 253 21.44 29.52 20.97
C SER A 253 20.80 30.78 20.34
N GLY A 254 19.97 30.66 19.32
CA GLY A 254 19.30 31.78 18.65
C GLY A 254 20.09 32.44 17.52
N GLN A 255 21.26 31.92 17.16
CA GLN A 255 22.03 32.45 16.03
C GLN A 255 21.35 32.09 14.70
N VAL A 256 21.12 33.06 13.84
CA VAL A 256 20.56 32.87 12.50
C VAL A 256 21.61 32.23 11.58
N LEU A 257 21.27 31.09 10.98
CA LEU A 257 22.12 30.36 10.02
C LEU A 257 21.68 30.56 8.57
N GLY A 258 20.42 30.94 8.34
CA GLY A 258 19.86 31.11 7.02
C GLY A 258 18.35 31.26 7.06
N SER A 259 17.69 31.02 5.93
CA SER A 259 16.22 31.06 5.81
C SER A 259 15.68 29.79 5.12
N HIS A 260 14.44 29.43 5.44
CA HIS A 260 13.70 28.35 4.79
C HIS A 260 12.49 28.89 4.01
N ASP A 261 12.11 28.20 2.92
CA ASP A 261 10.98 28.58 2.05
C ASP A 261 9.60 28.37 2.72
N GLY A 262 9.58 27.72 3.86
CA GLY A 262 8.35 27.40 4.62
C GLY A 262 8.48 26.11 5.41
N LEU A 263 8.19 26.16 6.69
CA LEU A 263 8.31 25.02 7.63
C LEU A 263 7.62 23.72 7.13
N PRO A 264 6.43 23.74 6.49
CA PRO A 264 5.77 22.56 5.97
C PRO A 264 6.56 21.76 4.94
N TYR A 265 7.58 22.32 4.32
CA TYR A 265 8.36 21.67 3.26
C TYR A 265 9.54 20.85 3.81
N TYR A 266 9.75 20.86 5.11
CA TYR A 266 10.87 20.19 5.77
C TYR A 266 10.39 19.14 6.77
N THR A 267 11.18 18.10 6.92
CA THR A 267 10.93 17.03 7.91
C THR A 267 11.95 17.15 9.04
N ILE A 268 11.53 16.85 10.27
CA ILE A 268 12.44 16.81 11.42
C ILE A 268 13.59 15.82 11.14
N GLY A 269 14.82 16.27 11.35
CA GLY A 269 16.04 15.49 11.08
C GLY A 269 16.54 15.57 9.63
N GLN A 270 15.87 16.35 8.77
CA GLN A 270 16.33 16.57 7.40
C GLN A 270 17.67 17.32 7.41
N ARG A 271 18.65 16.81 6.66
CA ARG A 271 19.99 17.44 6.51
C ARG A 271 20.23 18.01 5.12
N GLU A 272 19.60 17.43 4.11
CA GLU A 272 19.75 17.84 2.72
C GLU A 272 18.72 18.88 2.32
N GLY A 273 19.08 19.78 1.38
CA GLY A 273 18.15 20.76 0.83
C GLY A 273 17.94 22.03 1.68
N MET A 274 18.56 22.15 2.85
CA MET A 274 18.44 23.34 3.69
C MET A 274 19.35 24.50 3.28
N ARG A 275 20.23 24.30 2.30
CA ARG A 275 21.17 25.32 1.78
C ARG A 275 22.04 26.01 2.85
N LEU A 276 22.26 25.36 3.97
CA LEU A 276 23.17 25.80 5.02
C LEU A 276 24.57 25.37 4.62
N GLY A 277 25.34 26.23 3.97
CA GLY A 277 26.68 25.93 3.48
C GLY A 277 27.60 25.47 4.60
N GLY A 278 27.84 24.16 4.73
CA GLY A 278 28.97 23.55 5.43
C GLY A 278 29.13 23.85 6.93
N GLN A 279 28.13 24.36 7.60
CA GLN A 279 28.14 24.56 9.06
C GLN A 279 27.24 23.52 9.73
N GLY A 280 27.79 22.36 10.02
CA GLY A 280 27.15 21.26 10.75
C GLY A 280 28.18 20.47 11.47
#